data_ab033d6d4daf77393d2cf7ada2fd2e87
#
_entry.id   ab033d6d4daf77393d2cf7ada2fd2e87
#
_cell.length_a   1.000
_cell.length_b   1.000
_cell.length_c   1.000
_cell.angle_alpha   90.00
_cell.angle_beta   90.00
_cell.angle_gamma   90.00
#
_symmetry.space_group_name_H-M   'P 1'
#
loop_
_entity.id
_entity.type
_entity.pdbx_description
1 polymer ?
#
loop_
_entity_poly.entity_id
_entity_poly.type
_entity_poly.pdbx_seq_one_letter_code
_entity_poly.pdbx_strand_id
1 'polypeptide(L)'
;MSNPYRSAILDHSRAPHRRGALAQATHCGCGENALCGDSLSVQLCVEAGRIVDYAFEAEACAIVVATASMLGDALVGHAPTQLEVIEADLRRLLGQIPPEPDEALAVRLGALADLAEMRALPRRHRCVTLALEAVRAALVASSRADRAK
;
A
#
# COMPACT_ATOMS: atom_id res chain seq x y z
N MET A 1 11.02 0.57 -24.04
CA MET A 1 11.63 -0.53 -23.30
C MET A 1 11.09 -0.52 -21.87
N SER A 2 10.41 -1.56 -21.47
CA SER A 2 9.84 -1.57 -20.12
C SER A 2 10.91 -1.88 -19.09
N ASN A 3 10.83 -1.20 -17.98
CA ASN A 3 11.71 -1.37 -16.83
C ASN A 3 10.80 -1.55 -15.61
N PRO A 4 10.91 -2.68 -14.87
CA PRO A 4 10.06 -2.89 -13.70
C PRO A 4 10.30 -1.86 -12.59
N TYR A 5 11.33 -1.03 -12.72
CA TYR A 5 11.64 0.02 -11.77
C TYR A 5 11.46 1.38 -12.42
N ARG A 6 10.23 1.67 -12.85
CA ARG A 6 9.88 2.98 -13.42
C ARG A 6 10.13 4.09 -12.40
N SER A 7 10.15 5.34 -12.90
CA SER A 7 10.48 6.52 -12.12
C SER A 7 9.84 6.58 -10.75
N ALA A 8 8.52 6.38 -10.67
CA ALA A 8 7.82 6.47 -9.38
C ALA A 8 8.29 5.38 -8.42
N ILE A 9 8.50 4.15 -8.91
CA ILE A 9 8.99 3.05 -8.07
C ILE A 9 10.38 3.37 -7.54
N LEU A 10 11.28 3.82 -8.40
CA LEU A 10 12.65 4.17 -7.99
C LEU A 10 12.65 5.32 -6.99
N ASP A 11 11.91 6.38 -7.28
CA ASP A 11 11.84 7.55 -6.42
C ASP A 11 11.33 7.20 -5.03
N HIS A 12 10.24 6.43 -4.96
CA HIS A 12 9.64 6.04 -3.68
C HIS A 12 10.48 5.01 -2.94
N SER A 13 11.27 4.19 -3.64
CA SER A 13 12.14 3.23 -2.97
C SER A 13 13.39 3.90 -2.38
N ARG A 14 13.89 4.94 -3.02
CA ARG A 14 15.10 5.66 -2.59
C ARG A 14 14.80 6.72 -1.54
N ALA A 15 13.67 7.41 -1.68
CA ALA A 15 13.26 8.47 -0.78
C ALA A 15 11.77 8.30 -0.47
N PRO A 16 11.42 7.27 0.30
CA PRO A 16 10.01 6.97 0.57
C PRO A 16 9.35 8.09 1.36
N HIS A 17 8.10 8.35 1.03
CA HIS A 17 7.26 9.30 1.76
C HIS A 17 6.73 8.64 3.03
N ARG A 18 6.70 9.36 4.13
CA ARG A 18 6.07 8.91 5.38
C ARG A 18 6.73 7.69 6.01
N ARG A 19 8.00 7.45 5.73
CA ARG A 19 8.72 6.40 6.43
C ARG A 19 9.04 6.88 7.85
N GLY A 20 8.72 6.06 8.85
CA GLY A 20 8.96 6.41 10.24
C GLY A 20 7.81 5.99 11.12
N ALA A 21 7.57 6.73 12.20
CA ALA A 21 6.52 6.46 13.16
C ALA A 21 5.71 7.72 13.44
N LEU A 22 4.42 7.52 13.76
CA LEU A 22 3.54 8.61 14.16
C LEU A 22 3.58 8.78 15.67
N ALA A 23 3.52 10.03 16.14
CA ALA A 23 3.46 10.33 17.56
C ALA A 23 2.15 9.84 18.18
N GLN A 24 1.06 9.87 17.43
CA GLN A 24 -0.27 9.52 17.92
C GLN A 24 -1.02 8.65 16.91
N ALA A 25 -0.55 7.44 16.74
CA ALA A 25 -1.23 6.48 15.88
C ALA A 25 -2.51 5.97 16.56
N THR A 26 -3.59 5.90 15.79
CA THR A 26 -4.85 5.29 16.25
C THR A 26 -4.97 3.84 15.79
N HIS A 27 -4.24 3.48 14.75
CA HIS A 27 -4.33 2.16 14.12
C HIS A 27 -2.92 1.69 13.77
N CYS A 28 -2.62 0.42 14.07
CA CYS A 28 -1.33 -0.19 13.72
C CYS A 28 -1.56 -1.58 13.15
N GLY A 29 -0.79 -1.94 12.15
CA GLY A 29 -0.87 -3.27 11.55
C GLY A 29 0.44 -3.67 10.90
N CYS A 30 0.61 -4.97 10.71
CA CYS A 30 1.82 -5.53 10.12
C CYS A 30 1.48 -6.50 9.00
N GLY A 31 2.42 -6.65 8.06
CA GLY A 31 2.37 -7.67 7.04
C GLY A 31 3.74 -8.32 6.93
N GLU A 32 3.76 -9.60 6.61
CA GLU A 32 5.00 -10.36 6.46
C GLU A 32 4.93 -11.28 5.26
N ASN A 33 6.07 -11.43 4.59
CA ASN A 33 6.25 -12.44 3.57
C ASN A 33 7.47 -13.28 3.99
N ALA A 34 7.18 -14.38 4.67
CA ALA A 34 8.22 -15.23 5.25
C ALA A 34 9.16 -15.84 4.20
N LEU A 35 8.64 -16.07 2.99
CA LEU A 35 9.45 -16.65 1.92
C LEU A 35 10.57 -15.73 1.46
N CYS A 36 10.31 -14.41 1.51
CA CYS A 36 11.29 -13.42 1.07
C CYS A 36 11.97 -12.69 2.24
N GLY A 37 11.52 -12.95 3.48
CA GLY A 37 12.03 -12.25 4.65
C GLY A 37 11.55 -10.81 4.73
N ASP A 38 10.52 -10.43 3.97
CA ASP A 38 9.98 -9.07 3.99
C ASP A 38 9.06 -8.88 5.19
N SER A 39 9.18 -7.74 5.86
CA SER A 39 8.26 -7.33 6.91
C SER A 39 7.94 -5.85 6.77
N LEU A 40 6.71 -5.50 7.12
CA LEU A 40 6.20 -4.13 6.98
C LEU A 40 5.25 -3.84 8.14
N SER A 41 5.44 -2.71 8.80
CA SER A 41 4.50 -2.21 9.79
C SER A 41 3.96 -0.86 9.32
N VAL A 42 2.65 -0.66 9.52
CA VAL A 42 1.95 0.56 9.12
C VAL A 42 1.25 1.14 10.34
N GLN A 43 1.35 2.45 10.49
CA GLN A 43 0.62 3.22 11.49
C GLN A 43 -0.27 4.22 10.78
N LEU A 44 -1.50 4.34 11.27
CA LEU A 44 -2.47 5.29 10.74
C LEU A 44 -3.00 6.16 11.85
N CYS A 45 -3.35 7.39 11.53
CA CYS A 45 -4.16 8.23 12.38
C CYS A 45 -5.48 8.47 11.64
N VAL A 46 -6.59 8.03 12.25
CA VAL A 46 -7.92 8.21 11.67
C VAL A 46 -8.71 9.17 12.56
N GLU A 47 -9.21 10.24 11.97
CA GLU A 47 -10.01 11.24 12.65
C GLU A 47 -11.22 11.61 11.79
N ALA A 48 -12.38 11.69 12.43
CA ALA A 48 -13.63 12.09 11.75
C ALA A 48 -13.90 11.26 10.49
N GLY A 49 -13.60 9.96 10.53
CA GLY A 49 -13.86 9.05 9.42
C GLY A 49 -12.86 9.16 8.26
N ARG A 50 -11.73 9.83 8.46
CA ARG A 50 -10.71 9.98 7.43
C ARG A 50 -9.33 9.60 7.95
N ILE A 51 -8.51 9.04 7.07
CA ILE A 51 -7.10 8.81 7.37
C ILE A 51 -6.40 10.16 7.22
N VAL A 52 -5.95 10.73 8.33
CA VAL A 52 -5.31 12.05 8.34
C VAL A 52 -3.78 11.95 8.35
N ASP A 53 -3.24 10.79 8.73
CA ASP A 53 -1.81 10.57 8.70
C ASP A 53 -1.49 9.09 8.53
N TYR A 54 -0.27 8.81 8.08
CA TYR A 54 0.19 7.47 7.72
C TYR A 54 1.70 7.43 7.89
N ALA A 55 2.21 6.36 8.47
CA ALA A 55 3.65 6.11 8.51
C ALA A 55 3.90 4.62 8.39
N PHE A 56 5.10 4.26 7.94
CA PHE A 56 5.45 2.86 7.84
C PHE A 56 6.94 2.65 8.11
N GLU A 57 7.27 1.44 8.55
CA GLU A 57 8.63 0.94 8.58
C GLU A 57 8.67 -0.42 7.91
N ALA A 58 9.76 -0.70 7.23
CA ALA A 58 9.88 -1.93 6.47
C ALA A 58 11.32 -2.45 6.47
N GLU A 59 11.44 -3.76 6.55
CA GLU A 59 12.65 -4.48 6.19
C GLU A 59 12.26 -5.36 5.01
N ALA A 60 12.40 -4.81 3.80
CA ALA A 60 11.78 -5.41 2.63
C ALA A 60 12.44 -4.92 1.35
N CYS A 61 12.09 -5.57 0.24
CA CYS A 61 12.62 -5.20 -1.06
C CYS A 61 12.10 -3.83 -1.51
N ALA A 62 12.72 -3.27 -2.53
CA ALA A 62 12.39 -1.96 -3.06
C ALA A 62 10.92 -1.84 -3.47
N ILE A 63 10.32 -2.91 -3.99
CA ILE A 63 8.92 -2.89 -4.44
C ILE A 63 7.98 -2.72 -3.23
N VAL A 64 8.24 -3.42 -2.13
CA VAL A 64 7.44 -3.28 -0.91
C VAL A 64 7.54 -1.85 -0.37
N VAL A 65 8.76 -1.32 -0.27
CA VAL A 65 8.99 0.04 0.23
C VAL A 65 8.29 1.07 -0.66
N ALA A 66 8.47 0.96 -1.98
CA ALA A 66 7.83 1.89 -2.92
C ALA A 66 6.31 1.82 -2.84
N THR A 67 5.75 0.61 -2.76
CA THR A 67 4.30 0.43 -2.68
C THR A 67 3.75 1.03 -1.40
N ALA A 68 4.41 0.79 -0.25
CA ALA A 68 3.97 1.35 1.02
C ALA A 68 3.99 2.89 0.99
N SER A 69 5.02 3.46 0.39
CA SER A 69 5.16 4.91 0.24
C SER A 69 4.04 5.49 -0.63
N MET A 70 3.82 4.92 -1.80
CA MET A 70 2.77 5.37 -2.73
C MET A 70 1.37 5.17 -2.16
N LEU A 71 1.16 4.09 -1.42
CA LEU A 71 -0.14 3.80 -0.81
C LEU A 71 -0.48 4.85 0.25
N GLY A 72 0.49 5.29 1.03
CA GLY A 72 0.28 6.36 2.00
C GLY A 72 -0.19 7.65 1.34
N ASP A 73 0.44 8.01 0.22
CA ASP A 73 0.03 9.19 -0.54
C ASP A 73 -1.40 9.07 -1.06
N ALA A 74 -1.80 7.84 -1.44
CA ALA A 74 -3.13 7.60 -1.99
C ALA A 74 -4.22 7.56 -0.91
N LEU A 75 -3.88 7.20 0.31
CA LEU A 75 -4.85 7.01 1.39
C LEU A 75 -5.07 8.24 2.25
N VAL A 76 -4.02 9.05 2.49
CA VAL A 76 -4.15 10.24 3.35
C VAL A 76 -5.15 11.21 2.75
N GLY A 77 -6.10 11.65 3.56
CA GLY A 77 -7.19 12.53 3.15
C GLY A 77 -8.47 11.82 2.75
N HIS A 78 -8.46 10.48 2.73
CA HIS A 78 -9.61 9.68 2.30
C HIS A 78 -10.15 8.82 3.43
N ALA A 79 -11.39 8.34 3.27
CA ALA A 79 -11.97 7.40 4.21
C ALA A 79 -11.26 6.04 4.13
N PRO A 80 -11.25 5.26 5.22
CA PRO A 80 -10.63 3.92 5.20
C PRO A 80 -11.16 2.99 4.11
N THR A 81 -12.41 3.17 3.67
CA THR A 81 -12.99 2.38 2.57
C THR A 81 -12.27 2.59 1.24
N GLN A 82 -11.47 3.64 1.11
CA GLN A 82 -10.66 3.86 -0.08
C GLN A 82 -9.66 2.73 -0.32
N LEU A 83 -9.25 2.04 0.75
CA LEU A 83 -8.35 0.88 0.61
C LEU A 83 -8.94 -0.19 -0.30
N GLU A 84 -10.26 -0.44 -0.19
CA GLU A 84 -10.91 -1.46 -1.01
C GLU A 84 -10.92 -1.07 -2.49
N VAL A 85 -11.13 0.21 -2.76
CA VAL A 85 -11.09 0.73 -4.13
C VAL A 85 -9.70 0.56 -4.72
N ILE A 86 -8.68 0.96 -3.96
CA ILE A 86 -7.28 0.85 -4.41
C ILE A 86 -6.91 -0.62 -4.61
N GLU A 87 -7.31 -1.48 -3.69
CA GLU A 87 -7.00 -2.91 -3.80
C GLU A 87 -7.59 -3.52 -5.08
N ALA A 88 -8.85 -3.23 -5.36
CA ALA A 88 -9.50 -3.74 -6.58
C ALA A 88 -8.79 -3.21 -7.82
N ASP A 89 -8.44 -1.93 -7.84
CA ASP A 89 -7.74 -1.33 -8.96
C ASP A 89 -6.34 -1.95 -9.14
N LEU A 90 -5.61 -2.19 -8.06
CA LEU A 90 -4.29 -2.83 -8.14
C LEU A 90 -4.39 -4.28 -8.62
N ARG A 91 -5.40 -5.02 -8.18
CA ARG A 91 -5.60 -6.39 -8.66
C ARG A 91 -5.93 -6.43 -10.14
N ARG A 92 -6.70 -5.46 -10.64
CA ARG A 92 -6.93 -5.31 -12.08
C ARG A 92 -5.63 -4.99 -12.82
N LEU A 93 -4.85 -4.06 -12.26
CA LEU A 93 -3.57 -3.67 -12.85
C LEU A 93 -2.62 -4.87 -12.98
N LEU A 94 -2.62 -5.75 -12.00
CA LEU A 94 -1.77 -6.94 -11.98
C LEU A 94 -2.35 -8.10 -12.78
N GLY A 95 -3.54 -7.94 -13.35
CA GLY A 95 -4.19 -8.99 -14.11
C GLY A 95 -4.82 -10.09 -13.27
N GLN A 96 -5.04 -9.85 -11.99
CA GLN A 96 -5.60 -10.85 -11.08
C GLN A 96 -7.13 -10.93 -11.17
N ILE A 97 -7.78 -9.82 -11.52
CA ILE A 97 -9.24 -9.78 -11.71
C ILE A 97 -9.59 -8.96 -12.95
N PRO A 98 -10.74 -9.24 -13.61
CA PRO A 98 -11.21 -8.44 -14.73
C PRO A 98 -11.83 -7.13 -14.25
N PRO A 99 -12.10 -6.18 -15.16
CA PRO A 99 -11.71 -6.17 -16.57
C PRO A 99 -10.26 -5.76 -16.77
N GLU A 100 -9.79 -5.82 -18.03
CA GLU A 100 -8.45 -5.36 -18.37
C GLU A 100 -8.25 -3.90 -17.98
N PRO A 101 -7.02 -3.52 -17.57
CA PRO A 101 -6.72 -2.13 -17.24
C PRO A 101 -6.95 -1.17 -18.41
N ASP A 102 -7.42 0.03 -18.09
CA ASP A 102 -7.64 1.09 -19.06
C ASP A 102 -7.00 2.40 -18.55
N GLU A 103 -7.14 3.47 -19.35
CA GLU A 103 -6.57 4.76 -18.97
C GLU A 103 -7.20 5.33 -17.68
N ALA A 104 -8.50 5.10 -17.48
CA ALA A 104 -9.19 5.59 -16.30
C ALA A 104 -8.60 4.93 -15.03
N LEU A 105 -8.25 3.66 -15.11
CA LEU A 105 -7.61 2.95 -14.00
C LEU A 105 -6.27 3.60 -13.64
N ALA A 106 -5.45 3.90 -14.65
CA ALA A 106 -4.15 4.53 -14.43
C ALA A 106 -4.30 5.91 -13.79
N VAL A 107 -5.29 6.69 -14.23
CA VAL A 107 -5.56 8.01 -13.65
C VAL A 107 -5.93 7.89 -12.18
N ARG A 108 -6.82 6.95 -11.83
CA ARG A 108 -7.24 6.75 -10.45
C ARG A 108 -6.09 6.32 -9.55
N LEU A 109 -5.21 5.46 -10.05
CA LEU A 109 -4.08 4.94 -9.27
C LEU A 109 -2.94 5.95 -9.10
N GLY A 110 -2.81 6.90 -10.03
CA GLY A 110 -1.69 7.85 -9.97
C GLY A 110 -0.35 7.14 -10.00
N ALA A 111 0.55 7.44 -9.06
CA ALA A 111 1.88 6.82 -9.00
C ALA A 111 1.81 5.30 -8.88
N LEU A 112 0.78 4.76 -8.24
CA LEU A 112 0.60 3.31 -8.11
C LEU A 112 0.46 2.61 -9.46
N ALA A 113 0.08 3.34 -10.51
CA ALA A 113 -0.05 2.77 -11.85
C ALA A 113 1.28 2.27 -12.41
N ASP A 114 2.41 2.79 -11.92
CA ASP A 114 3.73 2.31 -12.35
C ASP A 114 3.97 0.85 -11.94
N LEU A 115 3.20 0.34 -10.96
CA LEU A 115 3.26 -1.06 -10.57
C LEU A 115 2.74 -2.01 -11.66
N ALA A 116 2.21 -1.48 -12.77
CA ALA A 116 1.83 -2.29 -13.93
C ALA A 116 2.99 -3.15 -14.44
N GLU A 117 4.23 -2.70 -14.24
CA GLU A 117 5.41 -3.47 -14.63
C GLU A 117 5.49 -4.81 -13.89
N MET A 118 4.86 -4.90 -12.72
CA MET A 118 4.85 -6.13 -11.92
C MET A 118 3.86 -7.16 -12.47
N ARG A 119 2.97 -6.78 -13.40
CA ARG A 119 1.97 -7.69 -13.98
C ARG A 119 2.63 -8.93 -14.58
N ALA A 120 3.75 -8.75 -15.26
CA ALA A 120 4.49 -9.82 -15.91
C ALA A 120 5.39 -10.60 -14.94
N LEU A 121 5.40 -10.23 -13.67
CA LEU A 121 6.28 -10.82 -12.66
C LEU A 121 5.44 -11.38 -11.50
N PRO A 122 4.79 -12.55 -11.67
CA PRO A 122 3.88 -13.08 -10.63
C PRO A 122 4.50 -13.19 -9.25
N ARG A 123 5.80 -13.46 -9.17
CA ARG A 123 6.51 -13.54 -7.89
C ARG A 123 6.53 -12.22 -7.14
N ARG A 124 6.39 -11.10 -7.86
CA ARG A 124 6.38 -9.76 -7.27
C ARG A 124 5.00 -9.27 -6.87
N HIS A 125 3.94 -9.99 -7.25
CA HIS A 125 2.58 -9.59 -6.88
C HIS A 125 2.43 -9.50 -5.36
N ARG A 126 3.04 -10.43 -4.62
CA ARG A 126 3.01 -10.43 -3.17
C ARG A 126 3.70 -9.19 -2.59
N CYS A 127 4.74 -8.69 -3.25
CA CYS A 127 5.41 -7.46 -2.82
C CYS A 127 4.49 -6.26 -2.92
N VAL A 128 3.60 -6.24 -3.91
CA VAL A 128 2.61 -5.17 -4.07
C VAL A 128 1.50 -5.28 -3.03
N THR A 129 0.98 -6.49 -2.82
CA THR A 129 -0.18 -6.69 -1.93
C THR A 129 0.17 -6.66 -0.46
N LEU A 130 1.44 -6.81 -0.09
CA LEU A 130 1.87 -6.81 1.31
C LEU A 130 1.48 -5.52 2.03
N ALA A 131 1.66 -4.37 1.37
CA ALA A 131 1.29 -3.08 1.96
C ALA A 131 -0.21 -2.99 2.20
N LEU A 132 -1.01 -3.49 1.26
CA LEU A 132 -2.47 -3.53 1.42
C LEU A 132 -2.87 -4.37 2.63
N GLU A 133 -2.20 -5.51 2.81
CA GLU A 133 -2.47 -6.39 3.95
C GLU A 133 -2.14 -5.72 5.28
N ALA A 134 -1.01 -5.01 5.35
CA ALA A 134 -0.61 -4.30 6.56
C ALA A 134 -1.62 -3.21 6.93
N VAL A 135 -2.08 -2.44 5.95
CA VAL A 135 -3.09 -1.40 6.19
C VAL A 135 -4.42 -2.05 6.64
N ARG A 136 -4.83 -3.12 5.97
CA ARG A 136 -6.05 -3.84 6.35
C ARG A 136 -5.95 -4.35 7.78
N ALA A 137 -4.81 -4.93 8.16
CA ALA A 137 -4.58 -5.40 9.51
C ALA A 137 -4.69 -4.26 10.54
N ALA A 138 -4.16 -3.09 10.19
CA ALA A 138 -4.26 -1.91 11.06
C ALA A 138 -5.72 -1.53 11.31
N LEU A 139 -6.52 -1.47 10.24
CA LEU A 139 -7.93 -1.08 10.35
C LEU A 139 -8.75 -2.09 11.15
N VAL A 140 -8.49 -3.38 10.98
CA VAL A 140 -9.18 -4.44 11.72
C VAL A 140 -8.79 -4.43 13.20
N ALA A 141 -7.51 -4.25 13.49
CA ALA A 141 -7.01 -4.27 14.88
C ALA A 141 -7.64 -3.17 15.71
N SER A 142 -7.73 -1.95 15.18
CA SER A 142 -8.36 -0.84 15.90
C SER A 142 -9.85 -1.09 16.14
N SER A 143 -10.53 -1.63 15.13
CA SER A 143 -11.94 -1.99 15.28
C SER A 143 -12.16 -2.95 16.44
N ARG A 144 -11.26 -3.93 16.64
CA ARG A 144 -11.32 -4.85 17.75
C ARG A 144 -11.03 -4.16 19.08
N ALA A 145 -10.05 -3.27 19.12
CA ALA A 145 -9.71 -2.53 20.32
C ALA A 145 -10.88 -1.67 20.78
N ASP A 146 -11.56 -1.02 19.85
CA ASP A 146 -12.73 -0.19 20.15
C ASP A 146 -13.87 -1.04 20.72
N ARG A 147 -14.05 -2.24 20.21
CA ARG A 147 -15.09 -3.16 20.72
C ARG A 147 -14.78 -3.67 22.12
N ALA A 148 -13.51 -3.78 22.47
CA ALA A 148 -13.08 -4.28 23.76
C ALA A 148 -13.27 -3.25 24.89
N LYS A 149 -13.47 -2.01 24.54
CA LYS A 149 -13.74 -0.94 25.51
C LYS A 149 -15.22 -0.82 25.77
#